data_354d0cfcc491c94ac5bc681e875b0651
#
_entry.id   354d0cfcc491c94ac5bc681e875b0651
#
_cell.length_a   1.000
_cell.length_b   1.000
_cell.length_c   1.000
_cell.angle_alpha   90.00
_cell.angle_beta   90.00
_cell.angle_gamma   90.00
#
_symmetry.space_group_name_H-M   'P 1'
#
loop_
_entity.id
_entity.type
_entity.pdbx_description
1 polymer ?
#
loop_
_entity_poly.entity_id
_entity_poly.type
_entity_poly.pdbx_seq_one_letter_code
_entity_poly.pdbx_strand_id
1 'polypeptide(L)' 'MAMPQRDNNIEQFHRLEGLIAYAEEQKDWDEVERLKEQLRRLLERV' A
#
# COMPACT_ATOMS: atom_id res chain seq x y z
N MET A 1 -0.93 27.08 3.25
CA MET A 1 -1.96 26.21 2.84
C MET A 1 -1.65 24.76 3.15
N ALA A 2 -2.40 24.17 4.01
CA ALA A 2 -2.11 22.81 4.44
C ALA A 2 -2.69 21.80 3.46
N MET A 3 -1.90 20.80 3.15
CA MET A 3 -2.35 19.71 2.30
C MET A 3 -3.14 18.71 3.11
N PRO A 4 -4.25 18.24 2.59
CA PRO A 4 -5.01 17.23 3.32
C PRO A 4 -4.20 15.95 3.43
N GLN A 5 -4.12 15.45 4.65
CA GLN A 5 -3.37 14.23 4.87
C GLN A 5 -4.03 13.02 4.26
N ARG A 6 -5.31 13.14 3.99
CA ARG A 6 -6.03 12.04 3.36
C ARG A 6 -5.46 11.71 1.99
N ASP A 7 -5.02 12.75 1.28
CA ASP A 7 -4.46 12.52 -0.05
C ASP A 7 -3.22 11.64 0.03
N ASN A 8 -2.42 11.84 1.06
CA ASN A 8 -1.25 11.00 1.23
C ASN A 8 -1.63 9.55 1.45
N ASN A 9 -2.68 9.32 2.23
CA ASN A 9 -3.12 7.96 2.48
C ASN A 9 -3.59 7.28 1.21
N ILE A 10 -4.32 8.03 0.37
CA ILE A 10 -4.81 7.48 -0.87
C ILE A 10 -3.64 7.16 -1.80
N GLU A 11 -2.66 8.05 -1.86
CA GLU A 11 -1.51 7.81 -2.71
C GLU A 11 -0.73 6.59 -2.25
N GLN A 12 -0.56 6.45 -0.95
CA GLN A 12 0.13 5.28 -0.43
C GLN A 12 -0.64 4.00 -0.72
N PHE A 13 -1.94 4.08 -0.61
CA PHE A 13 -2.78 2.93 -0.91
C PHE A 13 -2.54 2.46 -2.35
N HIS A 14 -2.62 3.40 -3.30
CA HIS A 14 -2.43 3.05 -4.69
C HIS A 14 -1.03 2.54 -4.96
N ARG A 15 -0.04 3.15 -4.33
CA ARG A 15 1.34 2.71 -4.51
C ARG A 15 1.51 1.28 -4.01
N LEU A 16 0.94 0.98 -2.84
CA LEU A 16 1.06 -0.37 -2.31
C LEU A 16 0.36 -1.38 -3.19
N GLU A 17 -0.78 -1.01 -3.74
CA GLU A 17 -1.49 -1.90 -4.66
C GLU A 17 -0.63 -2.22 -5.87
N GLY A 18 0.02 -1.21 -6.42
CA GLY A 18 0.90 -1.42 -7.57
C GLY A 18 2.07 -2.31 -7.22
N LEU A 19 2.65 -2.09 -6.05
CA LEU A 19 3.77 -2.92 -5.62
C LEU A 19 3.35 -4.36 -5.39
N ILE A 20 2.16 -4.54 -4.84
CA ILE A 20 1.65 -5.89 -4.63
C ILE A 20 1.47 -6.61 -5.96
N ALA A 21 0.89 -5.92 -6.94
CA ALA A 21 0.70 -6.52 -8.24
C ALA A 21 2.04 -6.91 -8.87
N TYR A 22 3.02 -6.04 -8.73
CA TYR A 22 4.33 -6.33 -9.27
C TYR A 22 4.96 -7.53 -8.58
N ALA A 23 4.87 -7.56 -7.26
CA ALA A 23 5.43 -8.68 -6.50
C ALA A 23 4.75 -9.98 -6.86
N GLU A 24 3.44 -9.93 -7.08
CA GLU A 24 2.72 -11.12 -7.50
C GLU A 24 3.22 -11.62 -8.85
N GLU A 25 3.47 -10.70 -9.75
CA GLU A 25 4.00 -11.08 -11.06
C GLU A 25 5.35 -11.76 -10.92
N GLN A 26 6.15 -11.28 -9.98
CA GLN A 26 7.46 -11.89 -9.73
C GLN A 26 7.36 -13.14 -8.88
N LYS A 27 6.16 -13.44 -8.40
CA LYS A 27 5.94 -14.58 -7.50
C LYS A 27 6.74 -14.44 -6.22
N ASP A 28 6.94 -13.22 -5.80
CA ASP A 28 7.64 -12.91 -4.57
C ASP A 28 6.62 -12.84 -3.44
N TRP A 29 6.21 -14.00 -2.98
CA TRP A 29 5.10 -14.08 -2.04
C TRP A 29 5.43 -13.48 -0.67
N ASP A 30 6.68 -13.53 -0.28
CA ASP A 30 7.09 -12.88 0.97
C ASP A 30 6.85 -11.38 0.89
N GLU A 31 7.21 -10.79 -0.23
CA GLU A 31 7.02 -9.37 -0.43
C GLU A 31 5.54 -9.04 -0.51
N VAL A 32 4.77 -9.90 -1.15
CA VAL A 32 3.34 -9.69 -1.25
C VAL A 32 2.73 -9.62 0.15
N GLU A 33 3.14 -10.52 1.02
CA GLU A 33 2.60 -10.53 2.37
C GLU A 33 2.97 -9.28 3.15
N ARG A 34 4.21 -8.84 3.00
CA ARG A 34 4.65 -7.62 3.67
C ARG A 34 3.86 -6.42 3.20
N LEU A 35 3.66 -6.33 1.89
CA LEU A 35 2.93 -5.20 1.34
C LEU A 35 1.47 -5.24 1.78
N LYS A 36 0.89 -6.42 1.83
CA LYS A 36 -0.49 -6.54 2.30
C LYS A 36 -0.60 -6.11 3.76
N GLU A 37 0.40 -6.43 4.54
CA GLU A 37 0.40 -6.03 5.94
C GLU A 37 0.43 -4.51 6.05
N GLN A 38 1.26 -3.86 5.25
CA GLN A 38 1.33 -2.42 5.28
C GLN A 38 0.01 -1.81 4.84
N LEU A 39 -0.60 -2.39 3.81
CA LEU A 39 -1.87 -1.90 3.34
C LEU A 39 -2.94 -2.03 4.41
N ARG A 40 -2.94 -3.13 5.11
CA ARG A 40 -3.90 -3.35 6.17
C ARG A 40 -3.75 -2.32 7.27
N ARG A 41 -2.51 -2.03 7.66
CA ARG A 41 -2.27 -1.04 8.69
C ARG A 41 -2.71 0.35 8.25
N LEU A 42 -2.50 0.65 6.99
CA LEU A 42 -2.92 1.93 6.47
C LEU A 42 -4.44 2.06 6.56
N LEU A 43 -5.15 1.01 6.23
CA LEU A 43 -6.60 1.03 6.30
C LEU A 43 -7.09 1.14 7.74
N GLU A 44 -6.38 0.54 8.67
CA GLU A 44 -6.78 0.59 10.06
C GLU A 44 -6.63 1.99 10.64
N ARG A 45 -5.76 2.77 10.07
CA ARG A 45 -5.54 4.12 10.56
C ARG A 45 -6.65 5.08 10.18
N VAL A 46 -7.39 4.75 9.18
CA VAL A 46 -8.49 5.61 8.72
C VAL A 46 -9.78 5.46 9.55
#